data_bdc9b62dd1fbc5a90dffb9cf3dbb78ee
#
_entry.id   bdc9b62dd1fbc5a90dffb9cf3dbb78ee
#
_cell.length_a   1.000
_cell.length_b   1.000
_cell.length_c   1.000
_cell.angle_alpha   90.00
_cell.angle_beta   90.00
_cell.angle_gamma   90.00
#
_symmetry.space_group_name_H-M   'P 1'
#
loop_
_entity.id
_entity.type
_entity.pdbx_description
1 polymer ?
#
loop_
_entity_poly.entity_id
_entity_poly.type
_entity_poly.pdbx_seq_one_letter_code
_entity_poly.pdbx_strand_id
1 'polypeptide(L)'
;VLADAESKYLWDYFDKKKLEGIDLIISCGDLAPQYLSFLATFTHAPVLYVYGNHDTCYADTPPDGCICIDDRIYVYKGIRILGLGGCMEYQYNGAPHQYTEKAMEKRIRKLGRQIRKHRGFDIMITHAPAYRINDSEDLCHTGFKCFRTMIEDYHPQYLVHGHVHSNYGRDFVRESRYLDTTIINAFEKYIIEIDETALQAAK
;
A
#
# COMPACT_ATOMS: atom_id res chain seq x y z
N VAL A 1 1.35 -8.86 1.94
CA VAL A 1 1.69 -7.43 1.82
C VAL A 1 3.02 -7.17 2.50
N LEU A 2 3.76 -6.14 2.04
CA LEU A 2 5.13 -5.79 2.45
C LEU A 2 5.26 -4.27 2.54
N ALA A 3 6.06 -3.74 3.46
CA ALA A 3 6.46 -2.33 3.52
C ALA A 3 7.70 -2.10 4.39
N ASP A 4 8.45 -1.05 4.09
CA ASP A 4 9.41 -0.33 4.94
C ASP A 4 10.67 -1.11 5.37
N ALA A 5 10.59 -2.42 5.50
CA ALA A 5 11.72 -3.27 5.85
C ALA A 5 11.68 -4.60 5.08
N GLU A 6 12.81 -4.98 4.51
CA GLU A 6 12.96 -6.28 3.86
C GLU A 6 12.87 -7.40 4.91
N SER A 7 11.93 -8.29 4.72
CA SER A 7 11.77 -9.42 5.64
C SER A 7 12.94 -10.38 5.53
N LYS A 8 13.70 -10.54 6.62
CA LYS A 8 14.77 -11.55 6.68
C LYS A 8 14.25 -12.95 6.38
N TYR A 9 13.00 -13.23 6.74
CA TYR A 9 12.36 -14.49 6.43
C TYR A 9 12.24 -14.74 4.92
N LEU A 10 11.99 -13.70 4.12
CA LEU A 10 11.84 -13.77 2.67
C LEU A 10 13.13 -13.42 1.90
N TRP A 11 14.15 -12.87 2.55
CA TRP A 11 15.39 -12.42 1.93
C TRP A 11 16.57 -13.29 2.37
N ASP A 12 17.02 -13.15 3.64
CA ASP A 12 18.22 -13.82 4.15
C ASP A 12 18.02 -15.33 4.31
N TYR A 13 16.84 -15.73 4.74
CA TYR A 13 16.47 -17.14 4.98
C TYR A 13 15.51 -17.67 3.92
N PHE A 14 15.69 -17.23 2.69
CA PHE A 14 14.77 -17.55 1.60
C PHE A 14 14.65 -19.07 1.38
N ASP A 15 13.40 -19.50 1.21
CA ASP A 15 13.03 -20.81 0.68
C ASP A 15 11.79 -20.59 -0.21
N LYS A 16 11.84 -21.08 -1.45
CA LYS A 16 10.73 -20.94 -2.41
C LYS A 16 9.38 -21.41 -1.87
N LYS A 17 9.39 -22.39 -0.99
CA LYS A 17 8.18 -22.90 -0.32
C LYS A 17 7.44 -21.82 0.49
N LYS A 18 8.13 -20.78 0.93
CA LYS A 18 7.52 -19.66 1.67
C LYS A 18 6.60 -18.80 0.81
N LEU A 19 6.70 -18.95 -0.50
CA LEU A 19 5.82 -18.28 -1.48
C LEU A 19 4.72 -19.21 -2.02
N GLU A 20 4.68 -20.46 -1.58
CA GLU A 20 3.62 -21.39 -1.98
C GLU A 20 2.26 -20.94 -1.41
N GLY A 21 1.22 -20.97 -2.25
CA GLY A 21 -0.12 -20.52 -1.87
C GLY A 21 -0.32 -19.01 -1.83
N ILE A 22 0.71 -18.24 -2.21
CA ILE A 22 0.57 -16.78 -2.35
C ILE A 22 0.04 -16.47 -3.75
N ASP A 23 -1.13 -15.87 -3.83
CA ASP A 23 -1.78 -15.46 -5.08
C ASP A 23 -1.34 -14.09 -5.57
N LEU A 24 -0.93 -13.20 -4.65
CA LEU A 24 -0.59 -11.81 -4.95
C LEU A 24 0.38 -11.26 -3.90
N ILE A 25 1.42 -10.55 -4.34
CA ILE A 25 2.33 -9.80 -3.48
C ILE A 25 2.10 -8.31 -3.73
N ILE A 26 1.94 -7.52 -2.66
CA ILE A 26 1.75 -6.08 -2.76
C ILE A 26 2.75 -5.38 -1.83
N SER A 27 3.55 -4.48 -2.39
CA SER A 27 4.41 -3.57 -1.65
C SER A 27 3.70 -2.22 -1.44
N CYS A 28 3.65 -1.80 -0.18
CA CYS A 28 3.19 -0.46 0.20
C CYS A 28 4.33 0.58 0.20
N GLY A 29 5.48 0.29 -0.41
CA GLY A 29 6.61 1.21 -0.58
C GLY A 29 7.74 1.05 0.43
N ASP A 30 8.80 1.84 0.22
CA ASP A 30 10.02 1.92 1.02
C ASP A 30 10.77 0.57 1.15
N LEU A 31 10.90 -0.11 0.01
CA LEU A 31 11.67 -1.36 -0.11
C LEU A 31 12.71 -1.26 -1.23
N ALA A 32 13.85 -1.91 -1.07
CA ALA A 32 14.85 -1.96 -2.14
C ALA A 32 14.27 -2.59 -3.42
N PRO A 33 14.49 -2.00 -4.63
CA PRO A 33 13.94 -2.55 -5.87
C PRO A 33 14.47 -3.97 -6.14
N GLN A 34 15.69 -4.28 -5.70
CA GLN A 34 16.29 -5.62 -5.81
C GLN A 34 15.53 -6.66 -4.99
N TYR A 35 14.99 -6.28 -3.82
CA TYR A 35 14.18 -7.17 -3.01
C TYR A 35 12.86 -7.54 -3.69
N LEU A 36 12.16 -6.57 -4.28
CA LEU A 36 10.93 -6.85 -5.02
C LEU A 36 11.21 -7.65 -6.30
N SER A 37 12.27 -7.33 -7.03
CA SER A 37 12.70 -8.08 -8.23
C SER A 37 13.05 -9.53 -7.89
N PHE A 38 13.70 -9.74 -6.75
CA PHE A 38 13.99 -11.07 -6.24
C PHE A 38 12.71 -11.86 -5.99
N LEU A 39 11.75 -11.31 -5.26
CA LEU A 39 10.47 -11.97 -5.03
C LEU A 39 9.74 -12.29 -6.34
N ALA A 40 9.72 -11.34 -7.30
CA ALA A 40 9.11 -11.53 -8.61
C ALA A 40 9.77 -12.68 -9.40
N THR A 41 11.07 -12.92 -9.21
CA THR A 41 11.80 -14.02 -9.87
C THR A 41 11.35 -15.40 -9.38
N PHE A 42 10.98 -15.52 -8.11
CA PHE A 42 10.70 -16.82 -7.48
C PHE A 42 9.21 -17.13 -7.28
N THR A 43 8.33 -16.21 -7.66
CA THR A 43 6.88 -16.43 -7.60
C THR A 43 6.24 -16.40 -8.98
N HIS A 44 5.07 -17.06 -9.11
CA HIS A 44 4.18 -16.87 -10.26
C HIS A 44 3.08 -15.82 -9.96
N ALA A 45 2.96 -15.41 -8.71
CA ALA A 45 2.03 -14.37 -8.30
C ALA A 45 2.49 -13.00 -8.84
N PRO A 46 1.58 -12.13 -9.31
CA PRO A 46 1.94 -10.76 -9.62
C PRO A 46 2.51 -10.06 -8.39
N VAL A 47 3.54 -9.21 -8.59
CA VAL A 47 4.09 -8.34 -7.56
C VAL A 47 3.69 -6.91 -7.91
N LEU A 48 2.83 -6.31 -7.09
CA LEU A 48 2.35 -4.94 -7.26
C LEU A 48 3.09 -4.02 -6.29
N TYR A 49 3.24 -2.73 -6.64
CA TYR A 49 3.79 -1.76 -5.71
C TYR A 49 3.21 -0.36 -5.88
N VAL A 50 3.22 0.41 -4.80
CA VAL A 50 3.13 1.86 -4.77
C VAL A 50 4.45 2.42 -4.26
N TYR A 51 4.73 3.70 -4.51
CA TYR A 51 5.93 4.36 -4.01
C TYR A 51 5.81 4.70 -2.52
N GLY A 52 6.87 4.43 -1.75
CA GLY A 52 7.10 5.10 -0.48
C GLY A 52 7.89 6.40 -0.66
N ASN A 53 8.15 7.12 0.40
CA ASN A 53 8.87 8.40 0.32
C ASN A 53 10.39 8.23 0.15
N HIS A 54 10.92 7.02 0.36
CA HIS A 54 12.32 6.69 0.13
C HIS A 54 12.59 5.98 -1.21
N ASP A 55 11.57 5.66 -1.99
CA ASP A 55 11.68 4.96 -3.28
C ASP A 55 12.14 5.87 -4.44
N THR A 56 12.98 6.85 -4.15
CA THR A 56 13.46 7.82 -5.14
C THR A 56 14.27 7.20 -6.26
N CYS A 57 14.96 6.08 -5.97
CA CYS A 57 15.77 5.35 -6.96
C CYS A 57 14.92 4.59 -7.99
N TYR A 58 13.62 4.37 -7.75
CA TYR A 58 12.74 3.65 -8.68
C TYR A 58 12.52 4.41 -10.01
N ALA A 59 12.80 5.71 -10.05
CA ALA A 59 12.78 6.49 -11.29
C ALA A 59 13.84 6.00 -12.29
N ASP A 60 15.03 5.61 -11.79
CA ASP A 60 16.15 5.16 -12.59
C ASP A 60 16.25 3.62 -12.61
N THR A 61 15.87 2.98 -11.51
CA THR A 61 16.01 1.52 -11.32
C THR A 61 14.72 0.97 -10.70
N PRO A 62 13.63 0.87 -11.47
CA PRO A 62 12.39 0.28 -10.98
C PRO A 62 12.57 -1.21 -10.67
N PRO A 63 11.76 -1.80 -9.79
CA PRO A 63 11.83 -3.22 -9.50
C PRO A 63 11.39 -4.05 -10.72
N ASP A 64 12.30 -4.91 -11.23
CA ASP A 64 12.07 -5.75 -12.39
C ASP A 64 10.97 -6.80 -12.13
N GLY A 65 10.13 -7.03 -13.14
CA GLY A 65 9.03 -8.00 -13.04
C GLY A 65 7.87 -7.56 -12.15
N CYS A 66 7.91 -6.35 -11.59
CA CYS A 66 6.86 -5.80 -10.73
C CYS A 66 5.97 -4.79 -11.49
N ILE A 67 4.76 -4.60 -11.00
CA ILE A 67 3.76 -3.74 -11.62
C ILE A 67 3.50 -2.53 -10.71
N CYS A 68 3.83 -1.33 -11.16
CA CYS A 68 3.47 -0.11 -10.48
C CYS A 68 1.95 0.11 -10.56
N ILE A 69 1.29 0.20 -9.42
CA ILE A 69 -0.13 0.53 -9.32
C ILE A 69 -0.39 1.93 -8.76
N ASP A 70 0.64 2.74 -8.61
CA ASP A 70 0.49 4.11 -8.13
C ASP A 70 -0.37 4.94 -9.11
N ASP A 71 -1.30 5.73 -8.57
CA ASP A 71 -2.29 6.51 -9.33
C ASP A 71 -3.16 5.67 -10.30
N ARG A 72 -3.48 4.42 -9.97
CA ARG A 72 -4.38 3.58 -10.80
C ARG A 72 -5.17 2.56 -10.01
N ILE A 73 -6.19 1.99 -10.67
CA ILE A 73 -6.88 0.79 -10.21
C ILE A 73 -6.36 -0.40 -11.03
N TYR A 74 -5.84 -1.39 -10.32
CA TYR A 74 -5.49 -2.69 -10.86
C TYR A 74 -6.57 -3.71 -10.52
N VAL A 75 -6.96 -4.56 -11.46
CA VAL A 75 -7.96 -5.60 -11.22
C VAL A 75 -7.30 -6.97 -11.28
N TYR A 76 -7.36 -7.70 -10.19
CA TYR A 76 -6.83 -9.05 -10.06
C TYR A 76 -7.93 -10.02 -9.66
N LYS A 77 -8.23 -11.03 -10.49
CA LYS A 77 -9.32 -12.02 -10.26
C LYS A 77 -10.65 -11.35 -9.84
N GLY A 78 -10.96 -10.18 -10.42
CA GLY A 78 -12.18 -9.44 -10.11
C GLY A 78 -12.06 -8.52 -8.87
N ILE A 79 -10.99 -8.57 -8.10
CA ILE A 79 -10.69 -7.66 -6.97
C ILE A 79 -10.11 -6.36 -7.53
N ARG A 80 -10.71 -5.23 -7.16
CA ARG A 80 -10.31 -3.89 -7.60
C ARG A 80 -9.39 -3.27 -6.56
N ILE A 81 -8.14 -3.04 -6.92
CA ILE A 81 -7.07 -2.57 -6.03
C ILE A 81 -6.65 -1.17 -6.46
N LEU A 82 -6.92 -0.18 -5.62
CA LEU A 82 -6.52 1.22 -5.81
C LEU A 82 -5.15 1.44 -5.18
N GLY A 83 -4.19 2.03 -5.90
CA GLY A 83 -2.87 2.40 -5.40
C GLY A 83 -2.67 3.91 -5.29
N LEU A 84 -2.14 4.38 -4.14
CA LEU A 84 -1.77 5.77 -3.85
C LEU A 84 -0.55 5.81 -2.94
N GLY A 85 0.63 5.93 -3.55
CA GLY A 85 1.91 6.00 -2.83
C GLY A 85 2.26 7.39 -2.29
N GLY A 86 3.36 7.44 -1.53
CA GLY A 86 3.93 8.62 -0.92
C GLY A 86 3.35 8.96 0.44
N CYS A 87 3.96 9.96 1.09
CA CYS A 87 3.58 10.42 2.43
C CYS A 87 3.32 11.92 2.49
N MET A 88 2.93 12.42 3.68
CA MET A 88 2.79 13.85 3.94
C MET A 88 4.14 14.56 3.76
N GLU A 89 4.12 15.73 3.12
CA GLU A 89 5.32 16.54 2.92
C GLU A 89 5.84 17.05 4.27
N TYR A 90 7.07 16.70 4.61
CA TYR A 90 7.74 17.13 5.84
C TYR A 90 9.07 17.84 5.59
N GLN A 91 9.64 17.74 4.39
CA GLN A 91 10.95 18.35 4.07
C GLN A 91 10.84 19.73 3.40
N TYR A 92 9.68 20.07 2.85
CA TYR A 92 9.41 21.35 2.16
C TYR A 92 10.42 21.73 1.07
N ASN A 93 11.10 20.74 0.49
CA ASN A 93 12.15 20.93 -0.53
C ASN A 93 11.78 20.33 -1.89
N GLY A 94 10.51 19.92 -2.06
CA GLY A 94 10.05 19.26 -3.28
C GLY A 94 10.56 17.83 -3.44
N ALA A 95 10.87 17.16 -2.33
CA ALA A 95 11.29 15.76 -2.36
C ALA A 95 10.24 14.89 -3.07
N PRO A 96 10.67 13.95 -3.91
CA PRO A 96 9.74 13.05 -4.61
C PRO A 96 8.92 12.23 -3.60
N HIS A 97 7.71 11.86 -4.02
CA HIS A 97 6.77 11.06 -3.23
C HIS A 97 6.36 11.66 -1.88
N GLN A 98 6.60 12.98 -1.68
CA GLN A 98 6.07 13.75 -0.57
C GLN A 98 5.01 14.74 -1.08
N TYR A 99 3.84 14.76 -0.46
CA TYR A 99 2.69 15.49 -0.95
C TYR A 99 2.01 16.30 0.15
N THR A 100 1.64 17.54 -0.15
CA THR A 100 0.67 18.25 0.68
C THR A 100 -0.69 17.55 0.59
N GLU A 101 -1.58 17.77 1.58
CA GLU A 101 -2.96 17.30 1.53
C GLU A 101 -3.64 17.67 0.20
N LYS A 102 -3.51 18.94 -0.22
CA LYS A 102 -4.07 19.45 -1.48
C LYS A 102 -3.49 18.76 -2.73
N ALA A 103 -2.22 18.39 -2.71
CA ALA A 103 -1.58 17.67 -3.81
C ALA A 103 -2.13 16.24 -3.90
N MET A 104 -2.30 15.57 -2.77
CA MET A 104 -2.88 14.23 -2.70
C MET A 104 -4.36 14.24 -3.13
N GLU A 105 -5.16 15.20 -2.69
CA GLU A 105 -6.54 15.40 -3.18
C GLU A 105 -6.59 15.58 -4.70
N LYS A 106 -5.63 16.29 -5.29
CA LYS A 106 -5.54 16.46 -6.74
C LYS A 106 -5.26 15.13 -7.45
N ARG A 107 -4.42 14.26 -6.88
CA ARG A 107 -4.17 12.90 -7.39
C ARG A 107 -5.46 12.07 -7.33
N ILE A 108 -6.16 12.07 -6.21
CA ILE A 108 -7.44 11.37 -6.04
C ILE A 108 -8.49 11.85 -7.05
N ARG A 109 -8.61 13.18 -7.27
CA ARG A 109 -9.52 13.70 -8.28
C ARG A 109 -9.23 13.19 -9.69
N LYS A 110 -7.97 13.03 -10.07
CA LYS A 110 -7.59 12.45 -11.36
C LYS A 110 -8.02 10.99 -11.49
N LEU A 111 -7.99 10.24 -10.39
CA LEU A 111 -8.47 8.86 -10.32
C LEU A 111 -10.00 8.74 -10.48
N GLY A 112 -10.75 9.80 -10.30
CA GLY A 112 -12.21 9.77 -10.32
C GLY A 112 -12.83 9.13 -11.57
N ARG A 113 -12.16 9.18 -12.74
CA ARG A 113 -12.63 8.48 -13.96
C ARG A 113 -12.46 6.96 -13.81
N GLN A 114 -11.33 6.51 -13.28
CA GLN A 114 -11.06 5.09 -13.06
C GLN A 114 -12.00 4.53 -11.99
N ILE A 115 -12.19 5.26 -10.89
CA ILE A 115 -13.09 4.86 -9.80
C ILE A 115 -14.52 4.68 -10.34
N ARG A 116 -15.03 5.65 -11.13
CA ARG A 116 -16.36 5.51 -11.76
C ARG A 116 -16.44 4.34 -12.74
N LYS A 117 -15.41 4.15 -13.59
CA LYS A 117 -15.34 3.06 -14.55
C LYS A 117 -15.42 1.69 -13.85
N HIS A 118 -14.74 1.55 -12.74
CA HIS A 118 -14.67 0.31 -11.95
C HIS A 118 -15.78 0.21 -10.89
N ARG A 119 -16.66 1.24 -10.74
CA ARG A 119 -17.70 1.30 -9.72
C ARG A 119 -17.13 1.20 -8.29
N GLY A 120 -16.03 1.90 -8.01
CA GLY A 120 -15.32 1.84 -6.73
C GLY A 120 -14.10 0.93 -6.76
N PHE A 121 -13.64 0.55 -5.57
CA PHE A 121 -12.50 -0.34 -5.34
C PHE A 121 -12.74 -1.16 -4.05
N ASP A 122 -12.13 -2.34 -3.99
CA ASP A 122 -12.30 -3.27 -2.87
C ASP A 122 -11.16 -3.14 -1.85
N ILE A 123 -9.96 -2.83 -2.34
CA ILE A 123 -8.76 -2.66 -1.54
C ILE A 123 -8.10 -1.33 -1.90
N MET A 124 -7.73 -0.56 -0.90
CA MET A 124 -6.91 0.64 -1.03
C MET A 124 -5.50 0.35 -0.52
N ILE A 125 -4.50 0.51 -1.37
CA ILE A 125 -3.08 0.36 -1.04
C ILE A 125 -2.46 1.74 -1.01
N THR A 126 -1.88 2.11 0.13
CA THR A 126 -1.20 3.37 0.31
C THR A 126 0.17 3.16 0.94
N HIS A 127 1.06 4.16 0.87
CA HIS A 127 2.24 4.15 1.71
C HIS A 127 1.91 4.77 3.07
N ALA A 128 1.48 6.03 3.10
CA ALA A 128 1.07 6.68 4.35
C ALA A 128 -0.28 6.15 4.86
N PRO A 129 -0.53 6.19 6.18
CA PRO A 129 -1.83 5.88 6.78
C PRO A 129 -2.90 6.95 6.48
N ALA A 130 -4.14 6.69 6.87
CA ALA A 130 -5.20 7.69 6.91
C ALA A 130 -5.13 8.51 8.23
N TYR A 131 -5.51 9.78 8.17
CA TYR A 131 -5.46 10.68 9.30
C TYR A 131 -6.24 10.18 10.51
N ARG A 132 -5.58 10.11 11.67
CA ARG A 132 -6.09 9.56 12.93
C ARG A 132 -6.56 8.11 12.86
N ILE A 133 -5.95 7.34 11.95
CA ILE A 133 -6.19 5.91 11.82
C ILE A 133 -4.83 5.24 11.66
N ASN A 134 -4.27 4.73 12.75
CA ASN A 134 -2.93 4.11 12.83
C ASN A 134 -1.77 5.03 12.38
N ASP A 135 -2.00 6.35 12.33
CA ASP A 135 -0.97 7.35 12.09
C ASP A 135 -0.26 7.77 13.39
N SER A 136 0.73 8.64 13.30
CA SER A 136 1.43 9.21 14.43
C SER A 136 1.23 10.73 14.50
N GLU A 137 1.46 11.33 15.67
CA GLU A 137 1.27 12.77 15.88
C GLU A 137 2.41 13.62 15.27
N ASP A 138 3.53 13.01 14.93
CA ASP A 138 4.63 13.72 14.30
C ASP A 138 4.34 14.04 12.82
N LEU A 139 4.98 15.10 12.31
CA LEU A 139 4.68 15.61 10.96
C LEU A 139 4.96 14.59 9.86
N CYS A 140 6.00 13.76 10.01
CA CYS A 140 6.39 12.78 9.00
C CYS A 140 5.35 11.67 8.86
N HIS A 141 4.82 11.17 9.99
CA HIS A 141 3.93 10.02 10.04
C HIS A 141 2.45 10.37 10.17
N THR A 142 2.11 11.68 10.10
CA THR A 142 0.71 12.12 10.04
C THR A 142 0.06 11.63 8.75
N GLY A 143 -1.10 10.98 8.87
CA GLY A 143 -1.86 10.45 7.75
C GLY A 143 -2.62 11.51 6.96
N PHE A 144 -3.07 11.16 5.75
CA PHE A 144 -3.87 12.03 4.89
C PHE A 144 -5.35 12.02 5.29
N LYS A 145 -5.95 13.21 5.43
CA LYS A 145 -7.40 13.36 5.66
C LYS A 145 -8.21 12.87 4.48
N CYS A 146 -7.75 13.13 3.26
CA CYS A 146 -8.41 12.64 2.05
C CYS A 146 -8.43 11.11 1.95
N PHE A 147 -7.49 10.38 2.55
CA PHE A 147 -7.57 8.92 2.63
C PHE A 147 -8.70 8.46 3.55
N ARG A 148 -8.89 9.15 4.67
CA ARG A 148 -10.02 8.89 5.55
C ARG A 148 -11.34 9.14 4.82
N THR A 149 -11.47 10.25 4.09
CA THR A 149 -12.64 10.55 3.24
C THR A 149 -12.87 9.46 2.18
N MET A 150 -11.80 8.92 1.57
CA MET A 150 -11.93 7.80 0.63
C MET A 150 -12.51 6.55 1.28
N ILE A 151 -12.14 6.25 2.51
CA ILE A 151 -12.74 5.14 3.28
C ILE A 151 -14.23 5.41 3.53
N GLU A 152 -14.56 6.61 3.97
CA GLU A 152 -15.93 7.05 4.31
C GLU A 152 -16.86 7.06 3.09
N ASP A 153 -16.35 7.42 1.89
CA ASP A 153 -17.14 7.54 0.67
C ASP A 153 -17.28 6.22 -0.10
N TYR A 154 -16.25 5.37 -0.08
CA TYR A 154 -16.18 4.17 -0.93
C TYR A 154 -16.26 2.85 -0.19
N HIS A 155 -16.12 2.86 1.14
CA HIS A 155 -16.20 1.67 2.00
C HIS A 155 -15.37 0.48 1.48
N PRO A 156 -14.05 0.65 1.19
CA PRO A 156 -13.24 -0.48 0.79
C PRO A 156 -13.19 -1.53 1.91
N GLN A 157 -13.06 -2.80 1.55
CA GLN A 157 -12.95 -3.85 2.55
C GLN A 157 -11.62 -3.75 3.33
N TYR A 158 -10.55 -3.33 2.64
CA TYR A 158 -9.23 -3.14 3.23
C TYR A 158 -8.60 -1.81 2.85
N LEU A 159 -7.97 -1.15 3.84
CA LEU A 159 -6.88 -0.20 3.63
C LEU A 159 -5.59 -0.86 4.12
N VAL A 160 -4.60 -0.99 3.24
CA VAL A 160 -3.27 -1.51 3.59
C VAL A 160 -2.24 -0.41 3.40
N HIS A 161 -1.46 -0.14 4.43
CA HIS A 161 -0.46 0.93 4.42
C HIS A 161 0.87 0.48 5.05
N GLY A 162 1.93 1.26 4.86
CA GLY A 162 3.23 1.15 5.51
C GLY A 162 3.54 2.36 6.36
N HIS A 163 4.76 2.88 6.22
CA HIS A 163 5.28 4.15 6.73
C HIS A 163 5.40 4.26 8.25
N VAL A 164 4.50 3.72 9.03
CA VAL A 164 4.55 3.70 10.50
C VAL A 164 5.21 2.40 10.95
N HIS A 165 6.40 2.48 11.50
CA HIS A 165 7.22 1.33 11.85
C HIS A 165 7.00 0.86 13.29
N SER A 166 7.11 -0.43 13.54
CA SER A 166 7.00 -0.99 14.90
C SER A 166 8.08 -0.48 15.87
N ASN A 167 9.16 0.09 15.33
CA ASN A 167 10.30 0.60 16.11
C ASN A 167 10.07 2.01 16.65
N TYR A 168 9.04 2.75 16.21
CA TYR A 168 8.80 4.15 16.60
C TYR A 168 8.03 4.34 17.91
N GLY A 169 7.62 3.26 18.57
CA GLY A 169 6.96 3.41 19.85
C GLY A 169 6.05 2.27 20.27
N ARG A 170 5.36 2.51 21.37
CA ARG A 170 4.53 1.50 22.05
C ARG A 170 3.21 1.19 21.34
N ASP A 171 2.83 1.99 20.36
CA ASP A 171 1.48 2.02 19.78
C ASP A 171 1.41 1.49 18.34
N PHE A 172 2.37 0.62 17.96
CA PHE A 172 2.28 -0.03 16.65
C PHE A 172 1.06 -0.95 16.59
N VAL A 173 0.11 -0.61 15.71
CA VAL A 173 -1.10 -1.38 15.49
C VAL A 173 -1.01 -2.07 14.13
N ARG A 174 -0.89 -3.40 14.14
CA ARG A 174 -0.84 -4.21 12.92
C ARG A 174 -2.18 -4.22 12.18
N GLU A 175 -3.26 -4.41 12.92
CA GLU A 175 -4.62 -4.51 12.38
C GLU A 175 -5.58 -3.74 13.27
N SER A 176 -6.44 -2.95 12.65
CA SER A 176 -7.52 -2.22 13.31
C SER A 176 -8.73 -2.15 12.39
N ARG A 177 -9.80 -1.52 12.84
CA ARG A 177 -11.01 -1.34 12.04
C ARG A 177 -11.49 0.10 12.12
N TYR A 178 -11.84 0.64 10.96
CA TYR A 178 -12.51 1.94 10.86
C TYR A 178 -13.75 1.81 9.97
N LEU A 179 -14.94 2.04 10.55
CA LEU A 179 -16.22 1.70 9.92
C LEU A 179 -16.24 0.21 9.53
N ASP A 180 -16.50 -0.09 8.26
CA ASP A 180 -16.52 -1.43 7.72
C ASP A 180 -15.18 -1.85 7.08
N THR A 181 -14.18 -0.95 7.11
CA THR A 181 -12.86 -1.17 6.52
C THR A 181 -11.89 -1.77 7.54
N THR A 182 -11.24 -2.87 7.20
CA THR A 182 -10.09 -3.40 7.94
C THR A 182 -8.84 -2.64 7.53
N ILE A 183 -8.13 -2.09 8.51
CA ILE A 183 -6.90 -1.31 8.32
C ILE A 183 -5.72 -2.18 8.68
N ILE A 184 -4.76 -2.34 7.78
CA ILE A 184 -3.59 -3.19 7.98
C ILE A 184 -2.32 -2.39 7.73
N ASN A 185 -1.41 -2.42 8.69
CA ASN A 185 -0.06 -1.94 8.51
C ASN A 185 0.82 -3.10 7.97
N ALA A 186 1.41 -2.91 6.80
CA ALA A 186 2.18 -3.93 6.09
C ALA A 186 3.65 -4.03 6.51
N PHE A 187 4.09 -3.29 7.55
CA PHE A 187 5.49 -3.23 7.99
C PHE A 187 6.15 -4.62 8.00
N GLU A 188 7.32 -4.73 7.36
CA GLU A 188 8.06 -5.95 7.08
C GLU A 188 7.26 -6.90 6.17
N LYS A 189 6.35 -7.68 6.72
CA LYS A 189 5.44 -8.57 5.98
C LYS A 189 4.19 -8.90 6.78
N TYR A 190 3.09 -9.11 6.06
CA TYR A 190 1.85 -9.65 6.62
C TYR A 190 1.11 -10.46 5.57
N ILE A 191 0.41 -11.51 5.98
CA ILE A 191 -0.43 -12.34 5.09
C ILE A 191 -1.88 -11.98 5.34
N ILE A 192 -2.60 -11.64 4.27
CA ILE A 192 -4.04 -11.38 4.30
C ILE A 192 -4.71 -12.52 3.55
N GLU A 193 -5.59 -13.24 4.22
CA GLU A 193 -6.47 -14.23 3.58
C GLU A 193 -7.78 -13.55 3.19
N ILE A 194 -8.10 -13.56 1.91
CA ILE A 194 -9.29 -12.88 1.38
C ILE A 194 -10.24 -13.92 0.79
N ASP A 195 -11.46 -13.97 1.31
CA ASP A 195 -12.53 -14.73 0.70
C ASP A 195 -13.08 -13.98 -0.53
N GLU A 196 -12.75 -14.48 -1.72
CA GLU A 196 -13.18 -13.89 -2.99
C GLU A 196 -14.71 -13.83 -3.11
N THR A 197 -15.43 -14.78 -2.49
CA THR A 197 -16.90 -14.82 -2.54
C THR A 197 -17.52 -13.72 -1.70
N ALA A 198 -16.94 -13.41 -0.54
CA ALA A 198 -17.38 -12.31 0.30
C ALA A 198 -17.15 -10.94 -0.35
N LEU A 199 -16.03 -10.76 -1.08
CA LEU A 199 -15.75 -9.54 -1.85
C LEU A 199 -16.71 -9.32 -3.02
N GLN A 200 -17.18 -10.38 -3.65
CA GLN A 200 -18.11 -10.29 -4.77
C GLN A 200 -19.56 -10.07 -4.33
N ALA A 201 -19.95 -10.54 -3.16
CA ALA A 201 -21.29 -10.37 -2.60
C ALA A 201 -21.54 -8.93 -2.10
N ALA A 202 -20.49 -8.15 -1.84
CA ALA A 202 -20.58 -6.75 -1.41
C ALA A 202 -20.74 -5.74 -2.56
N LYS A 203 -20.86 -6.21 -3.82
CA LYS A 203 -21.05 -5.41 -5.05
C LYS A 203 -22.52 -5.35 -5.45
#